data_49865a48fa8bc3230d7f111882acd9ed
#
_entry.id   49865a48fa8bc3230d7f111882acd9ed
#
_cell.length_a   1.000
_cell.length_b   1.000
_cell.length_c   1.000
_cell.angle_alpha   90.00
_cell.angle_beta   90.00
_cell.angle_gamma   90.00
#
_symmetry.space_group_name_H-M   'P 1'
#
loop_
_entity.id
_entity.type
_entity.pdbx_description
1 polymer ?
#
loop_
_entity_poly.entity_id
_entity_poly.type
_entity_poly.pdbx_seq_one_letter_code
_entity_poly.pdbx_strand_id
1 'polypeptide(L)'
;VIGLFEEMYHVYAEKKNGYEYKVQSLYYRLLYLLVSKYRKTDLDAEKIRANKKLNKLSTITDYMKQNYSKELSLESIARTFNYSPTYLSRMFRKYAQMSYKTYLDDLRLRHAYNDLMNTDLSIGMVAEKNGFAGSKAFARGFKEQYGVLPSEYRKKN
;
A
#
# COMPACT_ATOMS: atom_id res chain seq x y z
N VAL A 1 -30.20 -15.56 17.01
CA VAL A 1 -29.99 -14.53 15.92
C VAL A 1 -31.25 -14.47 15.05
N ILE A 2 -31.73 -15.62 14.53
CA ILE A 2 -32.92 -15.66 13.65
C ILE A 2 -34.14 -15.01 14.32
N GLY A 3 -34.47 -15.37 15.58
CA GLY A 3 -35.61 -14.78 16.29
C GLY A 3 -35.53 -13.28 16.53
N LEU A 4 -34.30 -12.68 16.55
CA LEU A 4 -34.14 -11.23 16.61
C LEU A 4 -34.52 -10.53 15.29
N PHE A 5 -34.25 -11.17 14.16
CA PHE A 5 -34.68 -10.64 12.85
C PHE A 5 -36.20 -10.72 12.69
N GLU A 6 -36.82 -11.81 13.15
CA GLU A 6 -38.27 -11.96 13.15
C GLU A 6 -38.93 -10.90 14.03
N GLU A 7 -38.39 -10.68 15.25
CA GLU A 7 -38.88 -9.62 16.16
C GLU A 7 -38.73 -8.24 15.54
N MET A 8 -37.58 -7.94 14.92
CA MET A 8 -37.36 -6.66 14.24
C MET A 8 -38.35 -6.45 13.11
N TYR A 9 -38.58 -7.49 12.29
CA TYR A 9 -39.55 -7.45 11.19
C TYR A 9 -40.97 -7.18 11.68
N HIS A 10 -41.44 -7.88 12.72
CA HIS A 10 -42.77 -7.68 13.30
C HIS A 10 -42.94 -6.26 13.84
N VAL A 11 -41.99 -5.78 14.62
CA VAL A 11 -42.01 -4.42 15.17
C VAL A 11 -42.05 -3.36 14.06
N TYR A 12 -41.28 -3.58 12.99
CA TYR A 12 -41.27 -2.66 11.84
C TYR A 12 -42.58 -2.72 11.04
N ALA A 13 -43.19 -3.91 10.88
CA ALA A 13 -44.42 -4.09 10.15
C ALA A 13 -45.63 -3.48 10.87
N GLU A 14 -45.69 -3.62 12.21
CA GLU A 14 -46.80 -3.09 13.03
C GLU A 14 -46.79 -1.56 13.16
N LYS A 15 -45.64 -0.89 13.07
CA LYS A 15 -45.46 0.57 13.15
C LYS A 15 -46.16 1.25 14.32
N LYS A 16 -46.26 0.55 15.50
CA LYS A 16 -46.80 1.13 16.73
C LYS A 16 -45.93 2.29 17.23
N ASN A 17 -46.50 3.21 18.00
CA ASN A 17 -45.76 4.34 18.56
C ASN A 17 -44.43 3.89 19.21
N GLY A 18 -43.32 4.51 18.80
CA GLY A 18 -41.98 4.16 19.29
C GLY A 18 -41.33 2.95 18.60
N TYR A 19 -41.90 2.42 17.52
CA TYR A 19 -41.33 1.28 16.78
C TYR A 19 -39.89 1.51 16.30
N GLU A 20 -39.57 2.71 15.93
CA GLU A 20 -38.22 3.10 15.46
C GLU A 20 -37.16 2.85 16.55
N TYR A 21 -37.45 3.30 17.77
CA TYR A 21 -36.58 3.07 18.94
C TYR A 21 -36.46 1.59 19.30
N LYS A 22 -37.57 0.85 19.18
CA LYS A 22 -37.60 -0.58 19.46
C LYS A 22 -36.75 -1.37 18.42
N VAL A 23 -36.89 -1.05 17.14
CA VAL A 23 -36.07 -1.62 16.06
C VAL A 23 -34.59 -1.32 16.29
N GLN A 24 -34.25 -0.07 16.63
CA GLN A 24 -32.88 0.34 16.92
C GLN A 24 -32.28 -0.40 18.12
N SER A 25 -33.06 -0.60 19.18
CA SER A 25 -32.64 -1.38 20.33
C SER A 25 -32.34 -2.84 19.97
N LEU A 26 -33.19 -3.47 19.17
CA LEU A 26 -32.99 -4.84 18.68
C LEU A 26 -31.79 -4.95 17.78
N TYR A 27 -31.54 -3.94 16.95
CA TYR A 27 -30.34 -3.85 16.11
C TYR A 27 -29.06 -3.79 16.95
N TYR A 28 -29.00 -2.95 17.99
CA TYR A 28 -27.84 -2.91 18.89
C TYR A 28 -27.65 -4.22 19.65
N ARG A 29 -28.73 -4.89 20.04
CA ARG A 29 -28.68 -6.22 20.66
C ARG A 29 -28.10 -7.26 19.68
N LEU A 30 -28.49 -7.20 18.41
CA LEU A 30 -27.93 -8.05 17.36
C LEU A 30 -26.43 -7.82 17.20
N LEU A 31 -26.01 -6.55 17.09
CA LEU A 31 -24.58 -6.19 17.01
C LEU A 31 -23.80 -6.70 18.22
N TYR A 32 -24.33 -6.53 19.43
CA TYR A 32 -23.70 -7.06 20.63
C TYR A 32 -23.49 -8.56 20.57
N LEU A 33 -24.53 -9.33 20.17
CA LEU A 33 -24.44 -10.78 20.03
C LEU A 33 -23.44 -11.21 18.96
N LEU A 34 -23.39 -10.51 17.83
CA LEU A 34 -22.44 -10.80 16.77
C LEU A 34 -21.00 -10.53 17.25
N VAL A 35 -20.77 -9.38 17.86
CA VAL A 35 -19.43 -9.03 18.37
C VAL A 35 -19.01 -9.98 19.49
N SER A 36 -19.88 -10.27 20.47
CA SER A 36 -19.55 -11.13 21.62
C SER A 36 -19.33 -12.59 21.23
N LYS A 37 -20.10 -13.11 20.28
CA LYS A 37 -20.04 -14.53 19.88
C LYS A 37 -18.99 -14.81 18.80
N TYR A 38 -18.73 -13.86 17.90
CA TYR A 38 -17.86 -14.06 16.75
C TYR A 38 -16.53 -13.29 16.83
N ARG A 39 -16.30 -12.51 17.90
CA ARG A 39 -15.02 -11.88 18.16
C ARG A 39 -14.01 -12.95 18.57
N LYS A 40 -13.25 -13.45 17.59
CA LYS A 40 -12.10 -14.33 17.84
C LYS A 40 -10.93 -13.46 18.31
N THR A 41 -10.71 -13.40 19.62
CA THR A 41 -9.68 -12.57 20.27
C THR A 41 -8.26 -12.84 19.77
N ASP A 42 -7.91 -14.07 19.40
CA ASP A 42 -6.58 -14.42 18.93
C ASP A 42 -6.34 -14.02 17.47
N LEU A 43 -7.35 -14.20 16.59
CA LEU A 43 -7.30 -13.73 15.21
C LEU A 43 -7.24 -12.21 15.11
N ASP A 44 -7.85 -11.49 16.06
CA ASP A 44 -7.81 -10.04 16.12
C ASP A 44 -6.42 -9.54 16.54
N ALA A 45 -5.73 -10.18 17.46
CA ALA A 45 -4.38 -9.81 17.87
C ALA A 45 -3.36 -9.98 16.73
N GLU A 46 -3.44 -11.08 15.96
CA GLU A 46 -2.59 -11.25 14.76
C GLU A 46 -2.91 -10.27 13.65
N LYS A 47 -4.19 -10.01 13.37
CA LYS A 47 -4.62 -9.00 12.40
C LYS A 47 -4.17 -7.60 12.81
N ILE A 48 -4.32 -7.23 14.08
CA ILE A 48 -3.85 -5.95 14.61
C ILE A 48 -2.33 -5.82 14.46
N ARG A 49 -1.57 -6.89 14.77
CA ARG A 49 -0.11 -6.91 14.60
C ARG A 49 0.29 -6.80 13.12
N ALA A 50 -0.41 -7.53 12.23
CA ALA A 50 -0.20 -7.45 10.78
C ALA A 50 -0.52 -6.04 10.25
N ASN A 51 -1.67 -5.46 10.62
CA ASN A 51 -2.05 -4.10 10.23
C ASN A 51 -1.05 -3.03 10.74
N LYS A 52 -0.56 -3.16 11.97
CA LYS A 52 0.49 -2.26 12.48
C LYS A 52 1.77 -2.33 11.63
N LYS A 53 2.14 -3.54 11.15
CA LYS A 53 3.32 -3.71 10.29
C LYS A 53 3.09 -3.20 8.88
N LEU A 54 1.89 -3.37 8.33
CA LEU A 54 1.49 -2.79 7.05
C LEU A 54 1.50 -1.26 7.09
N ASN A 55 0.97 -0.66 8.15
CA ASN A 55 1.00 0.80 8.35
C ASN A 55 2.44 1.32 8.44
N LYS A 56 3.34 0.60 9.12
CA LYS A 56 4.76 0.95 9.15
C LYS A 56 5.40 0.90 7.77
N LEU A 57 5.11 -0.14 6.99
CA LEU A 57 5.60 -0.24 5.61
C LEU A 57 5.03 0.87 4.74
N SER A 58 3.74 1.19 4.87
CA SER A 58 3.11 2.33 4.17
C SER A 58 3.86 3.64 4.42
N THR A 59 4.13 3.97 5.68
CA THR A 59 4.89 5.18 6.04
C THR A 59 6.27 5.21 5.37
N ILE A 60 6.97 4.08 5.33
CA ILE A 60 8.28 3.97 4.69
C ILE A 60 8.17 4.15 3.17
N THR A 61 7.20 3.49 2.55
CA THR A 61 7.00 3.61 1.09
C THR A 61 6.56 5.01 0.69
N ASP A 62 5.79 5.71 1.51
CA ASP A 62 5.41 7.11 1.26
C ASP A 62 6.62 8.05 1.37
N TYR A 63 7.50 7.82 2.33
CA TYR A 63 8.79 8.53 2.39
C TYR A 63 9.66 8.26 1.15
N MET A 64 9.70 7.00 0.69
CA MET A 64 10.42 6.65 -0.54
C MET A 64 9.85 7.34 -1.77
N LYS A 65 8.52 7.42 -1.90
CA LYS A 65 7.85 8.16 -3.00
C LYS A 65 8.20 9.64 -3.02
N GLN A 66 8.40 10.25 -1.87
CA GLN A 66 8.77 11.67 -1.76
C GLN A 66 10.26 11.92 -1.99
N ASN A 67 11.10 10.90 -1.86
CA ASN A 67 12.56 11.05 -1.88
C ASN A 67 13.26 10.13 -2.90
N TYR A 68 12.54 9.48 -3.81
CA TYR A 68 13.06 8.43 -4.71
C TYR A 68 14.23 8.89 -5.58
N SER A 69 14.27 10.17 -5.93
CA SER A 69 15.35 10.74 -6.77
C SER A 69 16.67 10.96 -6.02
N LYS A 70 16.62 10.95 -4.68
CA LYS A 70 17.81 11.08 -3.84
C LYS A 70 18.53 9.75 -3.67
N GLU A 71 19.74 9.81 -3.12
CA GLU A 71 20.43 8.59 -2.69
C GLU A 71 19.70 7.96 -1.50
N LEU A 72 19.02 6.86 -1.77
CA LEU A 72 18.30 6.07 -0.78
C LEU A 72 18.92 4.68 -0.69
N SER A 73 19.72 4.43 0.34
CA SER A 73 20.19 3.09 0.68
C SER A 73 19.25 2.44 1.70
N LEU A 74 19.29 1.09 1.77
CA LEU A 74 18.54 0.34 2.78
C LEU A 74 18.94 0.78 4.19
N GLU A 75 20.24 1.06 4.38
CA GLU A 75 20.81 1.52 5.65
C GLU A 75 20.33 2.92 6.02
N SER A 76 20.28 3.85 5.05
CA SER A 76 19.82 5.22 5.29
C SER A 76 18.35 5.23 5.71
N ILE A 77 17.48 4.48 5.03
CA ILE A 77 16.07 4.38 5.40
C ILE A 77 15.89 3.66 6.74
N ALA A 78 16.60 2.55 6.95
CA ALA A 78 16.54 1.84 8.23
C ALA A 78 16.89 2.77 9.39
N ARG A 79 17.91 3.62 9.24
CA ARG A 79 18.30 4.64 10.22
C ARG A 79 17.21 5.69 10.43
N THR A 80 16.63 6.22 9.34
CA THR A 80 15.57 7.24 9.42
C THR A 80 14.35 6.76 10.21
N PHE A 81 14.00 5.48 10.09
CA PHE A 81 12.84 4.90 10.75
C PHE A 81 13.19 4.10 12.03
N ASN A 82 14.43 4.17 12.49
CA ASN A 82 14.90 3.48 13.70
C ASN A 82 14.75 1.95 13.62
N TYR A 83 15.06 1.37 12.46
CA TYR A 83 15.05 -0.08 12.21
C TYR A 83 16.46 -0.59 11.88
N SER A 84 16.68 -1.89 12.06
CA SER A 84 17.84 -2.53 11.47
C SER A 84 17.61 -2.78 9.96
N PRO A 85 18.67 -2.71 9.12
CA PRO A 85 18.56 -3.04 7.68
C PRO A 85 17.97 -4.44 7.45
N THR A 86 18.36 -5.41 8.26
CA THR A 86 17.84 -6.78 8.20
C THR A 86 16.33 -6.84 8.45
N TYR A 87 15.83 -6.11 9.46
CA TYR A 87 14.40 -6.04 9.75
C TYR A 87 13.63 -5.39 8.59
N LEU A 88 14.13 -4.27 8.07
CA LEU A 88 13.53 -3.57 6.94
C LEU A 88 13.49 -4.45 5.68
N SER A 89 14.57 -5.15 5.35
CA SER A 89 14.63 -6.09 4.23
C SER A 89 13.59 -7.21 4.36
N ARG A 90 13.46 -7.81 5.56
CA ARG A 90 12.44 -8.83 5.83
C ARG A 90 11.02 -8.29 5.70
N MET A 91 10.80 -7.05 6.14
CA MET A 91 9.50 -6.39 6.07
C MET A 91 9.08 -6.17 4.61
N PHE A 92 9.97 -5.69 3.74
CA PHE A 92 9.71 -5.57 2.30
C PHE A 92 9.36 -6.92 1.68
N ARG A 93 10.20 -7.95 1.91
CA ARG A 93 9.94 -9.29 1.37
C ARG A 93 8.61 -9.88 1.84
N LYS A 94 8.26 -9.70 3.11
CA LYS A 94 7.04 -10.28 3.70
C LYS A 94 5.78 -9.55 3.29
N TYR A 95 5.78 -8.21 3.24
CA TYR A 95 4.56 -7.42 3.09
C TYR A 95 4.44 -6.75 1.71
N ALA A 96 5.55 -6.40 1.07
CA ALA A 96 5.56 -5.93 -0.32
C ALA A 96 5.83 -7.04 -1.35
N GLN A 97 6.22 -8.25 -0.89
CA GLN A 97 6.55 -9.42 -1.72
C GLN A 97 7.70 -9.17 -2.72
N MET A 98 8.50 -8.14 -2.48
CA MET A 98 9.66 -7.79 -3.29
C MET A 98 10.80 -7.27 -2.43
N SER A 99 12.00 -7.11 -3.02
CA SER A 99 13.10 -6.49 -2.31
C SER A 99 12.92 -4.96 -2.22
N TYR A 100 13.53 -4.34 -1.20
CA TYR A 100 13.63 -2.90 -1.11
C TYR A 100 14.19 -2.25 -2.40
N LYS A 101 15.25 -2.86 -2.94
CA LYS A 101 15.89 -2.38 -4.16
C LYS A 101 14.93 -2.44 -5.36
N THR A 102 14.27 -3.55 -5.55
CA THR A 102 13.26 -3.72 -6.62
C THR A 102 12.17 -2.66 -6.50
N TYR A 103 11.65 -2.42 -5.30
CA TYR A 103 10.64 -1.38 -5.07
C TYR A 103 11.13 0.02 -5.45
N LEU A 104 12.37 0.37 -5.07
CA LEU A 104 12.96 1.67 -5.40
C LEU A 104 13.21 1.81 -6.91
N ASP A 105 13.74 0.75 -7.53
CA ASP A 105 14.01 0.74 -8.97
C ASP A 105 12.71 0.87 -9.79
N ASP A 106 11.63 0.16 -9.40
CA ASP A 106 10.30 0.28 -10.03
C ASP A 106 9.71 1.69 -9.85
N LEU A 107 9.89 2.28 -8.68
CA LEU A 107 9.41 3.63 -8.40
C LEU A 107 10.12 4.66 -9.30
N ARG A 108 11.44 4.59 -9.36
CA ARG A 108 12.27 5.43 -10.23
C ARG A 108 11.92 5.26 -11.69
N LEU A 109 11.72 4.01 -12.12
CA LEU A 109 11.43 3.69 -13.50
C LEU A 109 10.09 4.25 -13.96
N ARG A 110 9.06 4.21 -13.11
CA ARG A 110 7.75 4.82 -13.41
C ARG A 110 7.85 6.33 -13.59
N HIS A 111 8.57 7.01 -12.72
CA HIS A 111 8.77 8.45 -12.86
C HIS A 111 9.62 8.81 -14.09
N ALA A 112 10.68 8.03 -14.34
CA ALA A 112 11.53 8.21 -15.52
C ALA A 112 10.76 7.94 -16.83
N TYR A 113 9.85 6.99 -16.84
CA TYR A 113 8.94 6.76 -17.97
C TYR A 113 8.07 7.99 -18.26
N ASN A 114 7.47 8.57 -17.22
CA ASN A 114 6.66 9.78 -17.39
C ASN A 114 7.48 10.97 -17.92
N ASP A 115 8.69 11.19 -17.39
CA ASP A 115 9.58 12.22 -17.90
C ASP A 115 10.03 11.93 -19.34
N LEU A 116 10.33 10.67 -19.67
CA LEU A 116 10.72 10.25 -21.02
C LEU A 116 9.65 10.58 -22.06
N MET A 117 8.38 10.41 -21.71
CA MET A 117 7.24 10.58 -22.62
C MET A 117 6.72 12.01 -22.69
N ASN A 118 6.85 12.77 -21.62
CA ASN A 118 6.21 14.08 -21.50
C ASN A 118 7.19 15.26 -21.51
N THR A 119 8.49 15.00 -21.74
CA THR A 119 9.51 16.07 -21.78
C THR A 119 10.55 15.80 -22.86
N ASP A 120 11.23 16.86 -23.28
CA ASP A 120 12.37 16.80 -24.23
C ASP A 120 13.73 16.56 -23.54
N LEU A 121 13.74 16.17 -22.27
CA LEU A 121 14.96 15.90 -21.53
C LEU A 121 15.76 14.78 -22.20
N SER A 122 17.09 14.94 -22.28
CA SER A 122 17.94 13.85 -22.75
C SER A 122 17.83 12.60 -21.89
N ILE A 123 18.14 11.43 -22.43
CA ILE A 123 18.10 10.15 -21.69
C ILE A 123 18.94 10.23 -20.40
N GLY A 124 20.10 10.93 -20.47
CA GLY A 124 20.96 11.16 -19.32
C GLY A 124 20.27 12.02 -18.24
N MET A 125 19.63 13.11 -18.64
CA MET A 125 18.91 14.00 -17.73
C MET A 125 17.70 13.30 -17.10
N VAL A 126 16.97 12.49 -17.86
CA VAL A 126 15.87 11.66 -17.31
C VAL A 126 16.41 10.70 -16.26
N ALA A 127 17.52 10.03 -16.52
CA ALA A 127 18.14 9.12 -15.57
C ALA A 127 18.56 9.82 -14.28
N GLU A 128 19.27 10.94 -14.39
CA GLU A 128 19.76 11.72 -13.24
C GLU A 128 18.61 12.28 -12.40
N LYS A 129 17.64 12.95 -13.04
CA LYS A 129 16.47 13.52 -12.38
C LYS A 129 15.70 12.47 -11.55
N ASN A 130 15.69 11.23 -12.01
CA ASN A 130 14.96 10.14 -11.37
C ASN A 130 15.84 9.24 -10.46
N GLY A 131 17.07 9.68 -10.16
CA GLY A 131 17.93 9.05 -9.16
C GLY A 131 18.62 7.76 -9.62
N PHE A 132 18.71 7.51 -10.92
CA PHE A 132 19.55 6.43 -11.44
C PHE A 132 21.03 6.80 -11.36
N ALA A 133 21.88 5.80 -11.16
CA ALA A 133 23.34 5.98 -11.16
C ALA A 133 23.93 6.36 -12.54
N GLY A 134 23.09 6.73 -13.49
CA GLY A 134 23.43 7.18 -14.84
C GLY A 134 22.57 6.52 -15.91
N SER A 135 22.75 7.01 -17.15
CA SER A 135 21.96 6.58 -18.32
C SER A 135 22.03 5.08 -18.60
N LYS A 136 23.17 4.43 -18.35
CA LYS A 136 23.33 2.97 -18.53
C LYS A 136 22.45 2.18 -17.59
N ALA A 137 22.38 2.58 -16.31
CA ALA A 137 21.55 1.93 -15.30
C ALA A 137 20.05 2.08 -15.64
N PHE A 138 19.64 3.29 -16.04
CA PHE A 138 18.29 3.55 -16.50
C PHE A 138 17.94 2.74 -17.75
N ALA A 139 18.80 2.77 -18.78
CA ALA A 139 18.55 2.05 -20.03
C ALA A 139 18.40 0.53 -19.82
N ARG A 140 19.20 -0.05 -18.91
CA ARG A 140 19.08 -1.47 -18.56
C ARG A 140 17.73 -1.78 -17.90
N GLY A 141 17.37 -1.06 -16.84
CA GLY A 141 16.10 -1.27 -16.14
C GLY A 141 14.89 -1.02 -17.03
N PHE A 142 14.98 0.00 -17.91
CA PHE A 142 13.93 0.29 -18.87
C PHE A 142 13.76 -0.85 -19.90
N LYS A 143 14.87 -1.36 -20.44
CA LYS A 143 14.83 -2.48 -21.39
C LYS A 143 14.32 -3.76 -20.74
N GLU A 144 14.69 -4.04 -19.49
CA GLU A 144 14.17 -5.19 -18.74
C GLU A 144 12.63 -5.12 -18.58
N GLN A 145 12.08 -3.92 -18.36
CA GLN A 145 10.65 -3.71 -18.14
C GLN A 145 9.85 -3.56 -19.43
N TYR A 146 10.37 -2.86 -20.43
CA TYR A 146 9.64 -2.48 -21.67
C TYR A 146 10.13 -3.18 -22.94
N GLY A 147 11.17 -4.01 -22.85
CA GLY A 147 11.70 -4.81 -23.96
C GLY A 147 12.62 -4.07 -24.92
N VAL A 148 12.63 -2.72 -24.90
CA VAL A 148 13.40 -1.86 -25.82
C VAL A 148 14.15 -0.76 -25.06
N LEU A 149 15.14 -0.14 -25.69
CA LEU A 149 15.88 0.97 -25.08
C LEU A 149 15.00 2.23 -24.96
N PRO A 150 15.24 3.11 -23.98
CA PRO A 150 14.50 4.36 -23.81
C PRO A 150 14.52 5.26 -25.05
N SER A 151 15.68 5.35 -25.73
CA SER A 151 15.85 6.13 -26.95
C SER A 151 15.04 5.61 -28.14
N GLU A 152 14.91 4.29 -28.25
CA GLU A 152 14.09 3.63 -29.28
C GLU A 152 12.59 3.79 -28.96
N TYR A 153 12.24 3.67 -27.69
CA TYR A 153 10.86 3.85 -27.22
C TYR A 153 10.35 5.26 -27.50
N ARG A 154 11.14 6.30 -27.18
CA ARG A 154 10.80 7.72 -27.47
C ARG A 154 10.62 8.00 -28.96
N LYS A 155 11.39 7.36 -29.84
CA LYS A 155 11.27 7.58 -31.30
C LYS A 155 10.02 6.97 -31.92
N LYS A 156 9.42 5.97 -31.26
CA LYS A 156 8.24 5.26 -31.76
C LYS A 156 6.93 5.88 -31.30
N ASN A 157 6.96 6.70 -30.28
CA ASN A 157 5.82 7.39 -29.70
C ASN A 157 6.00 8.90 -29.74
#